data_dfdc45225e7da0a890cf28444791e537
#
_entry.id   dfdc45225e7da0a890cf28444791e537
#
_cell.length_a   1.000
_cell.length_b   1.000
_cell.length_c   1.000
_cell.angle_alpha   90.00
_cell.angle_beta   90.00
_cell.angle_gamma   90.00
#
_symmetry.space_group_name_H-M   'P 1'
#
loop_
_entity.id
_entity.type
_entity.pdbx_description
1 polymer ?
#
loop_
_entity_poly.entity_id
_entity_poly.type
_entity_poly.pdbx_seq_one_letter_code
_entity_poly.pdbx_strand_id
1 'polypeptide(L)'
;MDIQVMARKSISKLLVENCLQLFRNELKLQNSRYSLIVVPDRGMSVKDGIRGSVFKLGPTVIGMSIDTALDTERLIIALAHEMVHVKQYARGQITHGKNLNSKFWMGKKFKGHYYDLPWEVEAFSKERVLANKVFQIIDKADAKVKSKKNAKK
;
A
#
# COMPACT_ATOMS: atom_id res chain seq x y z
N MET A 1 -12.79 -4.47 5.57
CA MET A 1 -11.54 -3.84 6.10
C MET A 1 -11.79 -2.38 6.35
N ASP A 2 -11.61 -1.96 7.57
CA ASP A 2 -11.56 -0.55 7.94
C ASP A 2 -10.12 -0.03 7.78
N ILE A 3 -9.95 1.25 7.39
CA ILE A 3 -8.63 1.86 7.15
C ILE A 3 -8.55 3.18 7.92
N GLN A 4 -7.54 3.30 8.77
CA GLN A 4 -7.27 4.51 9.54
C GLN A 4 -5.87 5.03 9.25
N VAL A 5 -5.77 6.27 8.76
CA VAL A 5 -4.48 6.94 8.52
C VAL A 5 -4.17 7.88 9.68
N MET A 6 -3.12 7.58 10.41
CA MET A 6 -2.66 8.30 11.61
C MET A 6 -1.83 9.53 11.21
N ALA A 7 -2.48 10.55 10.64
CA ALA A 7 -1.82 11.78 10.23
C ALA A 7 -2.71 13.00 10.48
N ARG A 8 -2.08 14.18 10.63
CA ARG A 8 -2.81 15.44 10.61
C ARG A 8 -3.44 15.65 9.23
N LYS A 9 -4.57 16.35 9.19
CA LYS A 9 -5.29 16.66 7.95
C LYS A 9 -4.37 17.44 6.99
N SER A 10 -4.10 16.87 5.81
CA SER A 10 -3.23 17.45 4.80
C SER A 10 -3.60 16.89 3.42
N ILE A 11 -3.13 17.54 2.35
CA ILE A 11 -3.30 17.04 0.98
C ILE A 11 -2.68 15.64 0.82
N SER A 12 -1.49 15.43 1.39
CA SER A 12 -0.84 14.11 1.37
C SER A 12 -1.66 13.04 2.07
N LYS A 13 -2.31 13.37 3.20
CA LYS A 13 -3.22 12.45 3.89
C LYS A 13 -4.38 12.05 3.00
N LEU A 14 -5.03 13.02 2.35
CA LEU A 14 -6.17 12.77 1.47
C LEU A 14 -5.77 11.89 0.27
N LEU A 15 -4.60 12.14 -0.33
CA LEU A 15 -4.06 11.31 -1.40
C LEU A 15 -3.87 9.86 -0.93
N VAL A 16 -3.23 9.66 0.22
CA VAL A 16 -3.00 8.34 0.80
C VAL A 16 -4.34 7.64 1.06
N GLU A 17 -5.29 8.31 1.71
CA GLU A 17 -6.62 7.74 1.99
C GLU A 17 -7.34 7.31 0.71
N ASN A 18 -7.35 8.14 -0.32
CA ASN A 18 -8.01 7.84 -1.59
C ASN A 18 -7.35 6.66 -2.32
N CYS A 19 -6.01 6.60 -2.35
CA CYS A 19 -5.27 5.47 -2.92
C CYS A 19 -5.60 4.17 -2.18
N LEU A 20 -5.57 4.19 -0.85
CA LEU A 20 -5.85 3.01 -0.04
C LEU A 20 -7.28 2.50 -0.21
N GLN A 21 -8.27 3.38 -0.33
CA GLN A 21 -9.65 3.00 -0.60
C GLN A 21 -9.80 2.33 -1.97
N LEU A 22 -9.14 2.89 -3.00
CA LEU A 22 -9.14 2.30 -4.33
C LEU A 22 -8.48 0.92 -4.31
N PHE A 23 -7.28 0.79 -3.73
CA PHE A 23 -6.55 -0.48 -3.66
C PHE A 23 -7.29 -1.53 -2.83
N ARG A 24 -7.94 -1.12 -1.72
CA ARG A 24 -8.83 -2.01 -0.95
C ARG A 24 -9.92 -2.62 -1.83
N ASN A 25 -10.54 -1.80 -2.69
CA ASN A 25 -11.60 -2.24 -3.59
C ASN A 25 -11.05 -3.18 -4.67
N GLU A 26 -9.95 -2.80 -5.32
CA GLU A 26 -9.31 -3.62 -6.36
C GLU A 26 -8.81 -4.98 -5.85
N LEU A 27 -8.31 -5.00 -4.62
CA LEU A 27 -7.83 -6.23 -3.97
C LEU A 27 -8.97 -7.02 -3.29
N LYS A 28 -10.23 -6.55 -3.39
CA LYS A 28 -11.43 -7.19 -2.81
C LYS A 28 -11.30 -7.41 -1.30
N LEU A 29 -10.88 -6.36 -0.57
CA LEU A 29 -10.67 -6.38 0.87
C LEU A 29 -11.81 -5.70 1.66
N GLN A 30 -12.88 -5.24 1.01
CA GLN A 30 -13.97 -4.50 1.65
C GLN A 30 -14.57 -5.28 2.82
N ASN A 31 -14.81 -6.58 2.63
CA ASN A 31 -15.43 -7.46 3.60
C ASN A 31 -14.40 -8.20 4.49
N SER A 32 -13.14 -7.79 4.47
CA SER A 32 -12.13 -8.37 5.33
C SER A 32 -12.38 -7.97 6.80
N ARG A 33 -12.25 -8.95 7.71
CA ARG A 33 -12.34 -8.72 9.16
C ARG A 33 -11.18 -7.91 9.75
N TYR A 34 -10.13 -7.69 8.96
CA TYR A 34 -8.95 -6.94 9.40
C TYR A 34 -9.18 -5.44 9.31
N SER A 35 -8.63 -4.71 10.28
CA SER A 35 -8.44 -3.26 10.23
C SER A 35 -7.01 -2.94 9.82
N LEU A 36 -6.82 -1.87 9.06
CA LEU A 36 -5.52 -1.36 8.64
C LEU A 36 -5.25 -0.02 9.32
N ILE A 37 -4.15 0.05 10.07
CA ILE A 37 -3.63 1.30 10.65
C ILE A 37 -2.41 1.72 9.85
N VAL A 38 -2.46 2.91 9.26
CA VAL A 38 -1.36 3.46 8.46
C VAL A 38 -0.68 4.59 9.21
N VAL A 39 0.62 4.45 9.39
CA VAL A 39 1.47 5.43 10.07
C VAL A 39 2.42 6.05 9.04
N PRO A 40 2.27 7.34 8.73
CA PRO A 40 3.24 8.06 7.92
C PRO A 40 4.58 8.17 8.64
N ASP A 41 5.67 7.75 7.99
CA ASP A 41 7.04 7.90 8.48
C ASP A 41 7.86 8.66 7.42
N ARG A 42 8.06 9.95 7.68
CA ARG A 42 8.75 10.82 6.72
C ARG A 42 10.24 10.55 6.71
N GLY A 43 10.77 10.23 5.53
CA GLY A 43 12.19 10.00 5.31
C GLY A 43 12.64 8.58 5.64
N MET A 44 11.74 7.63 5.78
CA MET A 44 12.01 6.22 6.01
C MET A 44 12.92 5.63 4.93
N SER A 45 12.73 6.01 3.66
CA SER A 45 13.58 5.55 2.56
C SER A 45 15.02 6.01 2.66
N VAL A 46 15.26 7.19 3.23
CA VAL A 46 16.61 7.72 3.46
C VAL A 46 17.29 7.09 4.67
N LYS A 47 16.51 6.84 5.73
CA LYS A 47 17.02 6.27 6.98
C LYS A 47 17.28 4.76 6.86
N ASP A 48 16.32 4.03 6.31
CA ASP A 48 16.25 2.57 6.40
C ASP A 48 16.34 1.89 5.02
N GLY A 49 16.37 2.67 3.93
CA GLY A 49 16.41 2.15 2.56
C GLY A 49 15.10 1.54 2.07
N ILE A 50 14.02 1.63 2.86
CA ILE A 50 12.71 1.06 2.55
C ILE A 50 11.66 2.16 2.38
N ARG A 51 10.71 1.97 1.46
CA ARG A 51 9.66 2.95 1.15
C ARG A 51 8.39 2.74 1.97
N GLY A 52 8.20 1.53 2.45
CA GLY A 52 7.08 1.12 3.28
C GLY A 52 7.35 -0.22 3.95
N SER A 53 6.47 -0.60 4.85
CA SER A 53 6.47 -1.92 5.46
C SER A 53 5.09 -2.27 6.01
N VAL A 54 4.74 -3.55 5.97
CA VAL A 54 3.50 -4.08 6.54
C VAL A 54 3.82 -5.13 7.58
N PHE A 55 3.13 -5.06 8.69
CA PHE A 55 3.33 -5.95 9.83
C PHE A 55 2.02 -6.24 10.56
N LYS A 56 1.97 -7.32 11.29
CA LYS A 56 0.80 -7.70 12.07
C LYS A 56 0.88 -7.08 13.46
N LEU A 57 -0.13 -6.27 13.82
CA LEU A 57 -0.24 -5.64 15.16
C LEU A 57 -1.07 -6.49 16.13
N GLY A 58 -1.91 -7.37 15.60
CA GLY A 58 -2.80 -8.19 16.43
C GLY A 58 -3.57 -9.22 15.59
N PRO A 59 -4.48 -9.97 16.19
CA PRO A 59 -5.23 -11.02 15.51
C PRO A 59 -5.99 -10.53 14.28
N THR A 60 -6.50 -9.30 14.33
CA THR A 60 -7.31 -8.68 13.28
C THR A 60 -6.83 -7.28 12.92
N VAL A 61 -5.61 -6.89 13.31
CA VAL A 61 -5.05 -5.57 13.05
C VAL A 61 -3.75 -5.69 12.28
N ILE A 62 -3.66 -4.99 11.16
CA ILE A 62 -2.48 -4.88 10.32
C ILE A 62 -1.96 -3.45 10.41
N GLY A 63 -0.67 -3.27 10.61
CA GLY A 63 0.02 -2.00 10.55
C GLY A 63 0.71 -1.81 9.20
N MET A 64 0.75 -0.58 8.71
CA MET A 64 1.54 -0.16 7.57
C MET A 64 2.31 1.10 7.92
N SER A 65 3.61 1.11 7.73
CA SER A 65 4.39 2.35 7.68
C SER A 65 4.65 2.73 6.23
N ILE A 66 4.64 4.01 5.90
CA ILE A 66 4.85 4.52 4.54
C ILE A 66 5.65 5.82 4.56
N ASP A 67 6.65 5.92 3.70
CA ASP A 67 7.45 7.14 3.57
C ASP A 67 6.69 8.23 2.81
N THR A 68 6.31 9.27 3.52
CA THR A 68 5.59 10.43 2.94
C THR A 68 6.51 11.51 2.39
N ALA A 69 7.83 11.33 2.42
CA ALA A 69 8.79 12.21 1.75
C ALA A 69 8.99 11.86 0.27
N LEU A 70 8.46 10.72 -0.18
CA LEU A 70 8.46 10.32 -1.59
C LEU A 70 7.66 11.31 -2.44
N ASP A 71 8.07 11.48 -3.70
CA ASP A 71 7.23 12.15 -4.68
C ASP A 71 5.91 11.39 -4.90
N THR A 72 4.95 12.05 -5.52
CA THR A 72 3.60 11.50 -5.68
C THR A 72 3.60 10.16 -6.43
N GLU A 73 4.37 10.02 -7.49
CA GLU A 73 4.43 8.78 -8.26
C GLU A 73 4.98 7.62 -7.43
N ARG A 74 6.13 7.84 -6.78
CA ARG A 74 6.78 6.83 -5.94
C ARG A 74 5.92 6.47 -4.72
N LEU A 75 5.23 7.45 -4.13
CA LEU A 75 4.32 7.22 -3.02
C LEU A 75 3.16 6.32 -3.42
N ILE A 76 2.52 6.58 -4.56
CA ILE A 76 1.41 5.77 -5.07
C ILE A 76 1.86 4.33 -5.34
N ILE A 77 3.03 4.15 -5.97
CA ILE A 77 3.59 2.81 -6.23
C ILE A 77 3.91 2.09 -4.92
N ALA A 78 4.54 2.76 -3.96
CA ALA A 78 4.84 2.18 -2.66
C ALA A 78 3.57 1.77 -1.91
N LEU A 79 2.54 2.62 -1.88
CA LEU A 79 1.23 2.28 -1.30
C LEU A 79 0.59 1.07 -1.97
N ALA A 80 0.69 0.96 -3.30
CA ALA A 80 0.17 -0.18 -4.05
C ALA A 80 0.91 -1.47 -3.66
N HIS A 81 2.24 -1.43 -3.56
CA HIS A 81 3.09 -2.53 -3.11
C HIS A 81 2.68 -3.02 -1.71
N GLU A 82 2.65 -2.10 -0.76
CA GLU A 82 2.30 -2.42 0.63
C GLU A 82 0.87 -2.95 0.76
N MET A 83 -0.08 -2.46 -0.04
CA MET A 83 -1.44 -2.98 -0.04
C MET A 83 -1.55 -4.42 -0.56
N VAL A 84 -0.62 -4.88 -1.41
CA VAL A 84 -0.53 -6.30 -1.75
C VAL A 84 -0.12 -7.12 -0.52
N HIS A 85 0.84 -6.64 0.29
CA HIS A 85 1.20 -7.30 1.55
C HIS A 85 0.04 -7.31 2.54
N VAL A 86 -0.72 -6.21 2.64
CA VAL A 86 -1.96 -6.19 3.46
C VAL A 86 -2.92 -7.30 3.01
N LYS A 87 -3.14 -7.47 1.71
CA LYS A 87 -3.97 -8.56 1.15
C LYS A 87 -3.41 -9.94 1.53
N GLN A 88 -2.10 -10.12 1.45
CA GLN A 88 -1.44 -11.38 1.78
C GLN A 88 -1.65 -11.76 3.25
N TYR A 89 -1.51 -10.81 4.16
CA TYR A 89 -1.81 -11.00 5.59
C TYR A 89 -3.30 -11.26 5.83
N ALA A 90 -4.17 -10.47 5.23
CA ALA A 90 -5.62 -10.58 5.41
C ALA A 90 -6.18 -11.91 4.90
N ARG A 91 -5.55 -12.51 3.89
CA ARG A 91 -5.91 -13.83 3.34
C ARG A 91 -5.15 -14.99 3.97
N GLY A 92 -4.29 -14.74 4.95
CA GLY A 92 -3.48 -15.77 5.60
C GLY A 92 -2.42 -16.39 4.68
N GLN A 93 -2.07 -15.73 3.56
CA GLN A 93 -1.00 -16.19 2.67
C GLN A 93 0.38 -16.03 3.32
N ILE A 94 0.57 -14.91 4.06
CA ILE A 94 1.72 -14.73 4.95
C ILE A 94 1.28 -15.07 6.39
N THR A 95 2.05 -15.93 7.03
CA THR A 95 1.93 -16.24 8.45
C THR A 95 3.30 -16.16 9.11
N HIS A 96 3.31 -16.00 10.42
CA HIS A 96 4.54 -16.02 11.23
C HIS A 96 4.58 -17.28 12.07
N GLY A 97 5.78 -17.81 12.25
CA GLY A 97 6.04 -18.89 13.22
C GLY A 97 6.04 -18.38 14.66
N LYS A 98 6.44 -19.24 15.59
CA LYS A 98 6.65 -18.86 17.01
C LYS A 98 7.61 -17.68 17.17
N ASN A 99 8.60 -17.59 16.28
CA ASN A 99 9.47 -16.42 16.14
C ASN A 99 8.92 -15.51 15.04
N LEU A 100 8.59 -14.25 15.37
CA LEU A 100 8.04 -13.24 14.45
C LEU A 100 8.95 -12.99 13.22
N ASN A 101 10.24 -13.28 13.32
CA ASN A 101 11.16 -13.17 12.19
C ASN A 101 11.02 -14.31 11.16
N SER A 102 10.26 -15.35 11.47
CA SER A 102 10.01 -16.48 10.56
C SER A 102 8.71 -16.26 9.79
N LYS A 103 8.84 -15.81 8.54
CA LYS A 103 7.70 -15.72 7.62
C LYS A 103 7.48 -17.03 6.87
N PHE A 104 6.24 -17.41 6.71
CA PHE A 104 5.78 -18.54 5.91
C PHE A 104 4.85 -18.02 4.82
N TRP A 105 4.99 -18.57 3.63
CA TRP A 105 4.10 -18.34 2.51
C TRP A 105 3.29 -19.59 2.23
N MET A 106 1.96 -19.49 2.34
CA MET A 106 1.05 -20.63 2.14
C MET A 106 1.48 -21.87 2.96
N GLY A 107 1.93 -21.64 4.20
CA GLY A 107 2.40 -22.67 5.10
C GLY A 107 3.83 -23.20 4.87
N LYS A 108 4.53 -22.72 3.84
CA LYS A 108 5.89 -23.13 3.52
C LYS A 108 6.90 -22.04 3.88
N LYS A 109 8.06 -22.45 4.39
CA LYS A 109 9.19 -21.57 4.66
C LYS A 109 10.01 -21.37 3.39
N PHE A 110 10.31 -20.12 3.06
CA PHE A 110 11.16 -19.76 1.94
C PHE A 110 12.42 -19.08 2.45
N LYS A 111 13.52 -19.30 1.72
CA LYS A 111 14.82 -18.64 1.90
C LYS A 111 15.29 -18.22 0.52
N GLY A 112 15.92 -17.07 0.40
CA GLY A 112 16.45 -16.56 -0.85
C GLY A 112 16.67 -15.06 -0.79
N HIS A 113 17.03 -14.49 -1.93
CA HIS A 113 17.11 -13.03 -2.07
C HIS A 113 15.73 -12.40 -1.94
N TYR A 114 15.69 -11.18 -1.45
CA TYR A 114 14.45 -10.43 -1.20
C TYR A 114 13.51 -10.46 -2.40
N TYR A 115 14.02 -10.18 -3.59
CA TYR A 115 13.22 -10.12 -4.82
C TYR A 115 12.68 -11.47 -5.31
N ASP A 116 13.23 -12.59 -4.81
CA ASP A 116 12.82 -13.95 -5.17
C ASP A 116 11.80 -14.54 -4.18
N LEU A 117 11.55 -13.83 -3.08
CA LEU A 117 10.57 -14.27 -2.10
C LEU A 117 9.15 -14.20 -2.68
N PRO A 118 8.35 -15.26 -2.59
CA PRO A 118 7.08 -15.35 -3.32
C PRO A 118 6.09 -14.23 -2.99
N TRP A 119 6.12 -13.68 -1.78
CA TRP A 119 5.28 -12.53 -1.42
C TRP A 119 5.77 -11.23 -2.05
N GLU A 120 7.08 -11.07 -2.26
CA GLU A 120 7.63 -9.90 -2.94
C GLU A 120 7.39 -10.01 -4.46
N VAL A 121 7.57 -11.19 -5.05
CA VAL A 121 7.26 -11.45 -6.46
C VAL A 121 5.80 -11.10 -6.77
N GLU A 122 4.86 -11.50 -5.92
CA GLU A 122 3.46 -11.10 -6.11
C GLU A 122 3.27 -9.58 -5.96
N ALA A 123 3.90 -8.94 -4.96
CA ALA A 123 3.78 -7.51 -4.73
C ALA A 123 4.31 -6.70 -5.93
N PHE A 124 5.52 -7.00 -6.40
CA PHE A 124 6.11 -6.35 -7.58
C PHE A 124 5.28 -6.58 -8.85
N SER A 125 4.70 -7.76 -9.04
CA SER A 125 3.86 -8.04 -10.21
C SER A 125 2.56 -7.22 -10.25
N LYS A 126 2.06 -6.78 -9.11
CA LYS A 126 0.77 -6.10 -8.96
C LYS A 126 0.86 -4.60 -8.73
N GLU A 127 1.96 -4.10 -8.16
CA GLU A 127 2.09 -2.70 -7.76
C GLU A 127 1.83 -1.72 -8.90
N ARG A 128 2.43 -1.97 -10.09
CA ARG A 128 2.26 -1.12 -11.28
C ARG A 128 0.83 -1.15 -11.82
N VAL A 129 0.21 -2.31 -11.83
CA VAL A 129 -1.19 -2.46 -12.29
C VAL A 129 -2.13 -1.68 -11.40
N LEU A 130 -1.95 -1.74 -10.08
CA LEU A 130 -2.74 -0.99 -9.11
C LEU A 130 -2.48 0.53 -9.21
N ALA A 131 -1.20 0.93 -9.25
CA ALA A 131 -0.80 2.33 -9.33
C ALA A 131 -1.34 2.99 -10.61
N ASN A 132 -1.31 2.31 -11.75
CA ASN A 132 -1.83 2.83 -13.02
C ASN A 132 -3.31 3.20 -12.95
N LYS A 133 -4.11 2.53 -12.13
CA LYS A 133 -5.52 2.90 -11.94
C LYS A 133 -5.66 4.28 -11.27
N VAL A 134 -4.78 4.61 -10.34
CA VAL A 134 -4.72 5.95 -9.72
C VAL A 134 -4.26 6.99 -10.74
N PHE A 135 -3.19 6.70 -11.49
CA PHE A 135 -2.66 7.62 -12.52
C PHE A 135 -3.71 7.97 -13.57
N GLN A 136 -4.48 7.00 -14.05
CA GLN A 136 -5.58 7.22 -14.99
C GLN A 136 -6.67 8.15 -14.42
N ILE A 137 -6.95 8.09 -13.11
CA ILE A 137 -7.91 8.98 -12.47
C ILE A 137 -7.35 10.41 -12.41
N ILE A 138 -6.09 10.57 -12.05
CA ILE A 138 -5.39 11.86 -11.99
C ILE A 138 -5.39 12.50 -13.38
N ASP A 139 -4.96 11.78 -14.40
CA ASP A 139 -4.90 12.28 -15.79
C ASP A 139 -6.26 12.74 -16.31
N LYS A 140 -7.32 11.99 -16.03
CA LYS A 140 -8.68 12.36 -16.39
C LYS A 140 -9.17 13.62 -15.67
N ALA A 141 -8.79 13.79 -14.40
CA ALA A 141 -9.12 14.99 -13.63
C ALA A 141 -8.40 16.22 -14.20
N ASP A 142 -7.12 16.11 -14.51
CA ASP A 142 -6.30 17.19 -15.09
C ASP A 142 -6.80 17.60 -16.48
N ALA A 143 -7.18 16.63 -17.33
CA ALA A 143 -7.77 16.90 -18.63
C ALA A 143 -9.09 17.70 -18.53
N LYS A 144 -9.95 17.36 -17.55
CA LYS A 144 -11.21 18.09 -17.29
C LYS A 144 -10.95 19.54 -16.82
N VAL A 145 -9.93 19.75 -16.01
CA VAL A 145 -9.56 21.10 -15.53
C VAL A 145 -9.05 21.96 -16.70
N LYS A 146 -8.19 21.40 -17.55
CA LYS A 146 -7.66 22.09 -18.75
C LYS A 146 -8.78 22.47 -19.73
N SER A 147 -9.71 21.55 -20.02
CA SER A 147 -10.85 21.84 -20.93
C SER A 147 -11.75 22.96 -20.41
N LYS A 148 -12.03 23.00 -19.10
CA LYS A 148 -12.84 24.07 -18.48
C LYS A 148 -12.15 25.44 -18.52
N LYS A 149 -10.82 25.49 -18.40
CA LYS A 149 -10.05 26.74 -18.53
C LYS A 149 -10.06 27.30 -19.96
N ASN A 150 -10.01 26.41 -20.96
CA ASN A 150 -10.04 26.81 -22.37
C ASN A 150 -11.43 27.25 -22.84
N ALA A 151 -12.50 26.70 -22.25
CA ALA A 151 -13.89 27.10 -22.58
C ALA A 151 -14.31 28.44 -21.96
N LYS A 152 -13.54 29.02 -21.05
CA LYS A 152 -13.78 30.32 -20.40
C LYS A 152 -12.99 31.49 -21.03
N LYS A 153 -12.22 31.25 -22.07
CA LYS A 153 -11.54 32.25 -22.92
C LYS A 153 -12.31 32.46 -24.20
#